data_12562e53e0ee1736dcecb87e4766d0ae
#
_entry.id   12562e53e0ee1736dcecb87e4766d0ae
#
_cell.length_a   1.000
_cell.length_b   1.000
_cell.length_c   1.000
_cell.angle_alpha   90.00
_cell.angle_beta   90.00
_cell.angle_gamma   90.00
#
_symmetry.space_group_name_H-M   'P 1'
#
loop_
_entity.id
_entity.type
_entity.pdbx_description
1 polymer ?
#
loop_
_entity_poly.entity_id
_entity_poly.type
_entity_poly.pdbx_seq_one_letter_code
_entity_poly.pdbx_strand_id
1 'polypeptide(L)'
;LDRLLTEKGVDYAQLSARIGRNPAYIQQYIKRGSPRRLGEQDRARIAAYLGVSEALLGGPALRVAAPTPRARGRDLVLVPKLAIGASAGPGASVDGEAVEGEDAFDPRWQRDLGADPRALSIIRVEGDSMAPTLGDGDDILVDGGDAAARLRDGIYVLRMDDVLMVKRVARAPGPGRVSVISDNPHYRSWDDLPLNAIRLVGRVVWTGRRVR
;
A
#
# COMPACT_ATOMS: atom_id res chain seq x y z
N LEU A 1 30.12 -6.17 -21.02
CA LEU A 1 30.09 -7.60 -20.76
C LEU A 1 31.48 -8.19 -20.70
N ASP A 2 32.36 -7.91 -21.66
CA ASP A 2 33.74 -8.44 -21.73
C ASP A 2 34.49 -8.26 -20.39
N ARG A 3 34.50 -7.03 -19.87
CA ARG A 3 35.15 -6.70 -18.60
C ARG A 3 34.56 -7.52 -17.42
N LEU A 4 33.23 -7.66 -17.35
CA LEU A 4 32.57 -8.44 -16.30
C LEU A 4 32.96 -9.93 -16.34
N LEU A 5 33.13 -10.50 -17.54
CA LEU A 5 33.53 -11.87 -17.70
C LEU A 5 34.99 -12.08 -17.27
N THR A 6 35.86 -11.15 -17.62
CA THR A 6 37.26 -11.14 -17.18
C THR A 6 37.39 -11.05 -15.67
N GLU A 7 36.63 -10.12 -15.03
CA GLU A 7 36.64 -9.92 -13.59
C GLU A 7 36.11 -11.15 -12.82
N LYS A 8 35.16 -11.89 -13.40
CA LYS A 8 34.55 -13.08 -12.78
C LYS A 8 35.19 -14.41 -13.22
N GLY A 9 36.20 -14.37 -14.10
CA GLY A 9 36.86 -15.58 -14.61
C GLY A 9 35.97 -16.51 -15.41
N VAL A 10 34.95 -15.96 -16.09
CA VAL A 10 33.97 -16.76 -16.85
C VAL A 10 34.35 -16.78 -18.32
N ASP A 11 34.48 -17.98 -18.89
CA ASP A 11 34.78 -18.15 -20.31
C ASP A 11 33.54 -17.93 -21.21
N TYR A 12 33.76 -17.40 -22.43
CA TYR A 12 32.70 -17.09 -23.39
C TYR A 12 31.88 -18.30 -23.81
N ALA A 13 32.55 -19.46 -24.07
CA ALA A 13 31.89 -20.67 -24.48
C ALA A 13 31.03 -21.24 -23.33
N GLN A 14 31.56 -21.19 -22.11
CA GLN A 14 30.86 -21.59 -20.90
C GLN A 14 29.58 -20.75 -20.69
N LEU A 15 29.67 -19.43 -20.81
CA LEU A 15 28.52 -18.57 -20.68
C LEU A 15 27.50 -18.81 -21.80
N SER A 16 27.96 -18.97 -23.06
CA SER A 16 27.11 -19.30 -24.20
C SER A 16 26.29 -20.56 -23.95
N ALA A 17 26.96 -21.65 -23.52
CA ALA A 17 26.32 -22.92 -23.19
C ALA A 17 25.30 -22.76 -22.03
N ARG A 18 25.65 -21.95 -21.00
CA ARG A 18 24.79 -21.72 -19.82
C ARG A 18 23.47 -21.04 -20.18
N ILE A 19 23.46 -20.19 -21.18
CA ILE A 19 22.24 -19.51 -21.66
C ILE A 19 21.52 -20.29 -22.76
N GLY A 20 22.01 -21.48 -23.13
CA GLY A 20 21.43 -22.35 -24.15
C GLY A 20 21.71 -21.89 -25.58
N ARG A 21 22.85 -21.23 -25.82
CA ARG A 21 23.29 -20.74 -27.11
C ARG A 21 24.52 -21.54 -27.62
N ASN A 22 24.80 -21.38 -28.92
CA ASN A 22 26.01 -21.92 -29.54
C ASN A 22 27.26 -21.39 -28.79
N PRO A 23 28.31 -22.19 -28.55
CA PRO A 23 29.52 -21.80 -27.83
C PRO A 23 30.21 -20.55 -28.34
N ALA A 24 30.09 -20.21 -29.62
CA ALA A 24 30.67 -19.02 -30.22
C ALA A 24 29.79 -17.75 -30.03
N TYR A 25 28.57 -17.84 -29.48
CA TYR A 25 27.59 -16.75 -29.44
C TYR A 25 28.07 -15.52 -28.67
N ILE A 26 28.56 -15.70 -27.47
CA ILE A 26 29.07 -14.59 -26.64
C ILE A 26 30.36 -14.01 -27.23
N GLN A 27 31.25 -14.85 -27.80
CA GLN A 27 32.44 -14.37 -28.49
C GLN A 27 32.06 -13.54 -29.72
N GLN A 28 31.10 -13.96 -30.53
CA GLN A 28 30.62 -13.18 -31.67
C GLN A 28 30.00 -11.87 -31.26
N TYR A 29 29.21 -11.88 -30.20
CA TYR A 29 28.60 -10.65 -29.64
C TYR A 29 29.68 -9.65 -29.22
N ILE A 30 30.71 -10.08 -28.47
CA ILE A 30 31.74 -9.20 -27.93
C ILE A 30 32.75 -8.76 -29.02
N LYS A 31 33.25 -9.71 -29.84
CA LYS A 31 34.36 -9.43 -30.78
C LYS A 31 33.91 -8.96 -32.15
N ARG A 32 32.70 -9.32 -32.58
CA ARG A 32 32.16 -8.98 -33.91
C ARG A 32 30.93 -8.05 -33.86
N GLY A 33 30.41 -7.76 -32.67
CA GLY A 33 29.20 -6.95 -32.50
C GLY A 33 27.92 -7.58 -33.10
N SER A 34 27.90 -8.91 -33.22
CA SER A 34 26.75 -9.64 -33.78
C SER A 34 26.24 -10.70 -32.79
N PRO A 35 24.97 -10.60 -32.38
CA PRO A 35 23.94 -9.61 -32.73
C PRO A 35 24.27 -8.22 -32.15
N ARG A 36 23.74 -7.15 -32.73
CA ARG A 36 23.99 -5.77 -32.23
C ARG A 36 23.51 -5.55 -30.79
N ARG A 37 22.50 -6.31 -30.33
CA ARG A 37 21.98 -6.29 -28.97
C ARG A 37 21.69 -7.70 -28.52
N LEU A 38 21.90 -7.98 -27.25
CA LEU A 38 21.45 -9.23 -26.63
C LEU A 38 19.93 -9.26 -26.59
N GLY A 39 19.35 -10.40 -26.95
CA GLY A 39 17.91 -10.64 -26.77
C GLY A 39 17.53 -10.54 -25.29
N GLU A 40 16.28 -10.21 -25.01
CA GLU A 40 15.79 -10.00 -23.64
C GLU A 40 16.01 -11.21 -22.75
N GLN A 41 15.66 -12.40 -23.25
CA GLN A 41 15.86 -13.65 -22.50
C GLN A 41 17.32 -13.99 -22.26
N ASP A 42 18.20 -13.75 -23.26
CA ASP A 42 19.65 -13.99 -23.11
C ASP A 42 20.24 -13.03 -22.08
N ARG A 43 19.84 -11.76 -22.13
CA ARG A 43 20.28 -10.73 -21.20
C ARG A 43 19.86 -11.05 -19.76
N ALA A 44 18.59 -11.46 -19.55
CA ALA A 44 18.08 -11.86 -18.24
C ALA A 44 18.85 -13.05 -17.66
N ARG A 45 19.12 -14.08 -18.49
CA ARG A 45 19.90 -15.25 -18.08
C ARG A 45 21.36 -14.92 -17.76
N ILE A 46 21.98 -14.06 -18.56
CA ILE A 46 23.35 -13.59 -18.32
C ILE A 46 23.41 -12.78 -17.02
N ALA A 47 22.47 -11.85 -16.81
CA ALA A 47 22.38 -11.04 -15.61
C ALA A 47 22.24 -11.89 -14.34
N ALA A 48 21.33 -12.86 -14.38
CA ALA A 48 21.10 -13.81 -13.28
C ALA A 48 22.35 -14.67 -13.00
N TYR A 49 23.01 -15.18 -14.04
CA TYR A 49 24.21 -16.02 -13.88
C TYR A 49 25.39 -15.22 -13.30
N LEU A 50 25.58 -13.98 -13.76
CA LEU A 50 26.67 -13.12 -13.30
C LEU A 50 26.33 -12.37 -11.99
N GLY A 51 25.08 -12.43 -11.50
CA GLY A 51 24.66 -11.70 -10.31
C GLY A 51 24.70 -10.19 -10.49
N VAL A 52 24.35 -9.67 -11.69
CA VAL A 52 24.39 -8.24 -12.03
C VAL A 52 23.03 -7.78 -12.55
N SER A 53 22.78 -6.45 -12.48
CA SER A 53 21.59 -5.87 -13.08
C SER A 53 21.62 -5.95 -14.62
N GLU A 54 20.47 -6.25 -15.24
CA GLU A 54 20.30 -6.23 -16.70
C GLU A 54 20.67 -4.88 -17.34
N ALA A 55 20.56 -3.79 -16.58
CA ALA A 55 20.96 -2.46 -17.03
C ALA A 55 22.44 -2.39 -17.44
N LEU A 56 23.32 -3.15 -16.78
CA LEU A 56 24.75 -3.25 -17.13
C LEU A 56 24.98 -3.96 -18.46
N LEU A 57 23.98 -4.70 -18.93
CA LEU A 57 24.01 -5.43 -20.20
C LEU A 57 23.20 -4.72 -21.31
N GLY A 58 22.87 -3.45 -21.11
CA GLY A 58 22.06 -2.66 -22.05
C GLY A 58 20.55 -2.97 -22.00
N GLY A 59 20.10 -3.57 -20.93
CA GLY A 59 18.67 -3.75 -20.62
C GLY A 59 18.01 -2.45 -20.16
N PRO A 60 16.67 -2.42 -20.09
CA PRO A 60 16.00 -1.32 -19.43
C PRO A 60 16.53 -1.26 -18.00
N ALA A 61 17.08 -0.11 -17.63
CA ALA A 61 17.32 0.14 -16.22
C ALA A 61 15.97 -0.03 -15.52
N LEU A 62 15.87 -0.95 -14.56
CA LEU A 62 14.86 -0.80 -13.53
C LEU A 62 15.10 0.58 -12.94
N ARG A 63 14.39 1.56 -13.44
CA ARG A 63 14.24 2.83 -12.76
C ARG A 63 13.37 2.52 -11.54
N VAL A 64 13.98 1.96 -10.51
CA VAL A 64 13.60 2.40 -9.18
C VAL A 64 13.87 3.89 -9.29
N ALA A 65 12.81 4.68 -9.42
CA ALA A 65 12.94 6.12 -9.40
C ALA A 65 13.79 6.40 -8.16
N ALA A 66 15.05 6.81 -8.37
CA ALA A 66 15.83 7.34 -7.28
C ALA A 66 14.92 8.37 -6.64
N PRO A 67 14.76 8.40 -5.30
CA PRO A 67 13.95 9.41 -4.68
C PRO A 67 14.43 10.73 -5.25
N THR A 68 13.63 11.30 -6.15
CA THR A 68 13.89 12.63 -6.72
C THR A 68 14.19 13.50 -5.52
N PRO A 69 15.33 14.21 -5.47
CA PRO A 69 15.59 15.12 -4.35
C PRO A 69 14.30 15.93 -4.21
N ARG A 70 13.64 15.76 -3.06
CA ARG A 70 12.35 16.39 -2.78
C ARG A 70 12.53 17.86 -3.14
N ALA A 71 11.83 18.30 -4.17
CA ALA A 71 11.73 19.71 -4.48
C ALA A 71 11.28 20.38 -3.17
N ARG A 72 12.16 21.18 -2.57
CA ARG A 72 11.83 22.01 -1.44
C ARG A 72 10.63 22.84 -1.86
N GLY A 73 9.46 22.62 -1.19
CA GLY A 73 8.28 23.43 -1.42
C GLY A 73 7.03 22.73 -1.93
N ARG A 74 6.88 21.39 -1.81
CA ARG A 74 5.54 20.80 -1.85
C ARG A 74 4.98 20.83 -0.44
N ASP A 75 3.94 21.62 -0.26
CA ASP A 75 3.11 21.58 0.95
C ASP A 75 2.54 20.17 1.07
N LEU A 76 3.15 19.31 1.90
CA LEU A 76 2.63 17.98 2.17
C LEU A 76 1.39 18.10 3.06
N VAL A 77 0.42 17.26 2.82
CA VAL A 77 -0.74 17.12 3.72
C VAL A 77 -0.30 16.23 4.87
N LEU A 78 -0.25 16.79 6.08
CA LEU A 78 -0.01 16.05 7.29
C LEU A 78 -1.34 15.49 7.80
N VAL A 79 -1.37 14.19 8.05
CA VAL A 79 -2.55 13.47 8.55
C VAL A 79 -2.21 12.87 9.90
N PRO A 80 -2.96 13.20 10.96
CA PRO A 80 -2.70 12.72 12.30
C PRO A 80 -2.95 11.20 12.40
N LYS A 81 -2.07 10.51 13.10
CA LYS A 81 -2.22 9.12 13.49
C LYS A 81 -2.77 9.06 14.91
N LEU A 82 -3.96 8.46 15.02
CA LEU A 82 -4.71 8.40 16.27
C LEU A 82 -4.51 7.03 16.94
N ALA A 83 -4.19 7.04 18.24
CA ALA A 83 -4.25 5.85 19.07
C ALA A 83 -5.69 5.53 19.44
N ILE A 84 -6.18 4.36 19.03
CA ILE A 84 -7.46 3.85 19.48
C ILE A 84 -7.24 3.11 20.79
N GLY A 85 -7.93 3.55 21.86
CA GLY A 85 -7.92 2.85 23.15
C GLY A 85 -7.13 3.51 24.28
N ALA A 86 -6.50 4.68 24.07
CA ALA A 86 -5.94 5.45 25.18
C ALA A 86 -7.09 6.02 26.02
N SER A 87 -7.31 5.42 27.18
CA SER A 87 -8.16 5.99 28.24
C SER A 87 -7.77 7.44 28.50
N ALA A 88 -8.76 8.33 28.65
CA ALA A 88 -8.62 9.74 28.85
C ALA A 88 -7.54 10.11 29.90
N GLY A 89 -6.35 10.50 29.41
CA GLY A 89 -5.35 11.22 30.20
C GLY A 89 -5.51 12.73 30.03
N PRO A 90 -4.96 13.57 30.91
CA PRO A 90 -5.02 15.02 30.79
C PRO A 90 -4.21 15.46 29.55
N GLY A 91 -4.92 15.85 28.49
CA GLY A 91 -4.35 16.23 27.17
C GLY A 91 -5.04 15.59 25.98
N ALA A 92 -6.03 14.72 26.20
CA ALA A 92 -6.85 14.15 25.15
C ALA A 92 -7.79 15.21 24.55
N SER A 93 -7.94 15.20 23.21
CA SER A 93 -9.00 15.92 22.52
C SER A 93 -10.37 15.51 23.05
N VAL A 94 -11.41 16.32 22.80
CA VAL A 94 -12.78 16.16 23.34
C VAL A 94 -13.38 14.75 23.14
N ASP A 95 -12.78 13.93 22.28
CA ASP A 95 -13.18 12.54 21.97
C ASP A 95 -12.21 11.44 22.49
N GLY A 96 -11.18 11.80 23.27
CA GLY A 96 -10.30 10.80 23.94
C GLY A 96 -9.28 10.10 23.05
N GLU A 97 -9.00 10.63 21.87
CA GLU A 97 -8.01 10.07 20.93
C GLU A 97 -6.67 10.79 21.06
N ALA A 98 -5.61 10.09 21.46
CA ALA A 98 -4.27 10.63 21.52
C ALA A 98 -3.64 10.61 20.12
N VAL A 99 -3.00 11.73 19.72
CA VAL A 99 -2.20 11.77 18.49
C VAL A 99 -0.83 11.14 18.78
N GLU A 100 -0.51 10.02 18.13
CA GLU A 100 0.78 9.32 18.25
C GLU A 100 1.83 9.85 17.27
N GLY A 101 1.41 10.54 16.21
CA GLY A 101 2.29 11.04 15.17
C GLY A 101 1.51 11.58 13.98
N GLU A 102 2.25 11.87 12.91
CA GLU A 102 1.66 12.36 11.65
C GLU A 102 2.36 11.68 10.47
N ASP A 103 1.60 11.27 9.46
CA ASP A 103 2.12 10.83 8.19
C ASP A 103 1.91 11.91 7.12
N ALA A 104 2.88 12.04 6.21
CA ALA A 104 2.88 13.06 5.17
C ALA A 104 2.50 12.50 3.82
N PHE A 105 1.49 13.05 3.17
CA PHE A 105 0.98 12.61 1.87
C PHE A 105 1.15 13.65 0.78
N ASP A 106 1.29 13.20 -0.47
CA ASP A 106 1.27 14.10 -1.63
C ASP A 106 -0.15 14.69 -1.78
N PRO A 107 -0.30 16.00 -1.93
CA PRO A 107 -1.60 16.65 -2.12
C PRO A 107 -2.37 16.17 -3.36
N ARG A 108 -1.68 15.64 -4.37
CA ARG A 108 -2.34 15.07 -5.56
C ARG A 108 -3.04 13.78 -5.21
N TRP A 109 -2.32 12.88 -4.53
CA TRP A 109 -2.90 11.62 -4.06
C TRP A 109 -4.11 11.85 -3.13
N GLN A 110 -4.02 12.80 -2.21
CA GLN A 110 -5.12 13.16 -1.33
C GLN A 110 -6.34 13.68 -2.11
N ARG A 111 -6.14 14.50 -3.15
CA ARG A 111 -7.24 14.97 -4.01
C ARG A 111 -7.93 13.85 -4.78
N ASP A 112 -7.17 12.84 -5.20
CA ASP A 112 -7.71 11.67 -5.91
C ASP A 112 -8.66 10.85 -5.00
N LEU A 113 -8.46 10.88 -3.69
CA LEU A 113 -9.37 10.29 -2.71
C LEU A 113 -10.68 11.08 -2.55
N GLY A 114 -10.72 12.34 -2.96
CA GLY A 114 -11.89 13.21 -2.88
C GLY A 114 -12.30 13.59 -1.45
N ALA A 115 -11.38 13.45 -0.48
CA ALA A 115 -11.61 13.73 0.94
C ALA A 115 -11.04 15.10 1.35
N ASP A 116 -11.63 15.76 2.34
CA ASP A 116 -11.08 16.99 2.92
C ASP A 116 -9.84 16.63 3.76
N PRO A 117 -8.65 17.20 3.49
CA PRO A 117 -7.45 16.96 4.28
C PRO A 117 -7.62 17.16 5.78
N ARG A 118 -8.46 18.10 6.17
CA ARG A 118 -8.70 18.47 7.58
C ARG A 118 -9.55 17.45 8.34
N ALA A 119 -10.25 16.60 7.58
CA ALA A 119 -11.12 15.56 8.13
C ALA A 119 -10.45 14.17 8.08
N LEU A 120 -9.21 14.08 7.59
CA LEU A 120 -8.49 12.83 7.49
C LEU A 120 -7.79 12.48 8.80
N SER A 121 -7.83 11.22 9.16
CA SER A 121 -7.02 10.62 10.24
C SER A 121 -6.55 9.22 9.85
N ILE A 122 -5.43 8.78 10.43
CA ILE A 122 -4.94 7.41 10.28
C ILE A 122 -5.22 6.68 11.58
N ILE A 123 -5.73 5.47 11.44
CA ILE A 123 -6.07 4.58 12.55
C ILE A 123 -5.45 3.22 12.27
N ARG A 124 -4.86 2.60 13.29
CA ARG A 124 -4.38 1.22 13.21
C ARG A 124 -5.51 0.26 13.54
N VAL A 125 -5.71 -0.74 12.67
CA VAL A 125 -6.67 -1.81 12.89
C VAL A 125 -6.13 -2.77 13.93
N GLU A 126 -6.95 -3.09 14.93
CA GLU A 126 -6.68 -4.11 15.94
C GLU A 126 -7.67 -5.27 15.76
N GLY A 127 -7.11 -6.49 15.74
CA GLY A 127 -7.89 -7.71 15.55
C GLY A 127 -8.21 -8.02 14.09
N ASP A 128 -8.96 -9.09 13.88
CA ASP A 128 -9.20 -9.70 12.57
C ASP A 128 -10.68 -9.74 12.17
N SER A 129 -11.53 -8.97 12.85
CA SER A 129 -12.98 -8.99 12.59
C SER A 129 -13.38 -8.52 11.18
N MET A 130 -12.47 -7.84 10.49
CA MET A 130 -12.66 -7.36 9.12
C MET A 130 -11.81 -8.13 8.10
N ALA A 131 -11.19 -9.24 8.51
CA ALA A 131 -10.44 -10.12 7.59
C ALA A 131 -11.43 -10.78 6.59
N PRO A 132 -11.03 -10.98 5.33
CA PRO A 132 -9.71 -10.71 4.76
C PRO A 132 -9.50 -9.25 4.27
N THR A 133 -10.53 -8.41 4.32
CA THR A 133 -10.48 -7.04 3.78
C THR A 133 -9.48 -6.18 4.53
N LEU A 134 -9.56 -6.15 5.86
CA LEU A 134 -8.59 -5.49 6.73
C LEU A 134 -8.05 -6.52 7.73
N GLY A 135 -6.75 -6.50 7.95
CA GLY A 135 -6.07 -7.37 8.90
C GLY A 135 -5.56 -6.62 10.12
N ASP A 136 -5.19 -7.38 11.14
CA ASP A 136 -4.52 -6.86 12.32
C ASP A 136 -3.23 -6.13 11.96
N GLY A 137 -3.05 -4.92 12.48
CA GLY A 137 -1.89 -4.06 12.22
C GLY A 137 -1.94 -3.29 10.90
N ASP A 138 -3.01 -3.38 10.10
CA ASP A 138 -3.20 -2.52 8.92
C ASP A 138 -3.40 -1.07 9.38
N ASP A 139 -2.84 -0.11 8.65
CA ASP A 139 -3.14 1.31 8.83
C ASP A 139 -4.27 1.69 7.86
N ILE A 140 -5.33 2.30 8.35
CA ILE A 140 -6.48 2.78 7.55
C ILE A 140 -6.55 4.30 7.57
N LEU A 141 -6.86 4.89 6.41
CA LEU A 141 -7.16 6.32 6.30
C LEU A 141 -8.66 6.52 6.40
N VAL A 142 -9.06 7.35 7.32
CA VAL A 142 -10.45 7.61 7.68
C VAL A 142 -10.82 9.05 7.33
N ASP A 143 -11.89 9.22 6.57
CA ASP A 143 -12.49 10.51 6.25
C ASP A 143 -13.68 10.78 7.20
N GLY A 144 -13.46 11.65 8.19
CA GLY A 144 -14.48 12.11 9.13
C GLY A 144 -15.48 13.09 8.52
N GLY A 145 -15.19 13.66 7.34
CA GLY A 145 -16.08 14.55 6.61
C GLY A 145 -17.19 13.80 5.84
N ASP A 146 -17.02 12.50 5.61
CA ASP A 146 -18.07 11.64 5.00
C ASP A 146 -19.03 11.14 6.10
N ALA A 147 -19.82 12.07 6.61
CA ALA A 147 -20.69 11.88 7.77
C ALA A 147 -22.02 11.18 7.38
N ALA A 148 -22.79 10.84 8.41
CA ALA A 148 -24.10 10.15 8.31
C ALA A 148 -25.09 10.76 7.29
N ALA A 149 -24.99 12.06 6.99
CA ALA A 149 -25.85 12.73 5.99
C ALA A 149 -25.65 12.23 4.55
N ARG A 150 -24.51 11.61 4.26
CA ARG A 150 -24.18 11.04 2.95
C ARG A 150 -23.86 9.54 3.04
N LEU A 151 -24.45 8.85 4.00
CA LEU A 151 -24.18 7.43 4.20
C LEU A 151 -24.31 6.64 2.91
N ARG A 152 -23.24 5.98 2.53
CA ARG A 152 -23.11 5.04 1.42
C ARG A 152 -22.63 3.71 1.97
N ASP A 153 -22.89 2.62 1.26
CA ASP A 153 -22.31 1.34 1.61
C ASP A 153 -20.78 1.42 1.58
N GLY A 154 -20.15 0.91 2.62
CA GLY A 154 -18.70 1.01 2.76
C GLY A 154 -18.19 0.55 4.12
N ILE A 155 -16.87 0.68 4.34
CA ILE A 155 -16.26 0.39 5.63
C ILE A 155 -16.16 1.71 6.42
N TYR A 156 -16.54 1.65 7.68
CA TYR A 156 -16.58 2.81 8.57
C TYR A 156 -15.91 2.49 9.90
N VAL A 157 -15.31 3.52 10.48
CA VAL A 157 -15.04 3.58 11.91
C VAL A 157 -16.31 4.11 12.56
N LEU A 158 -16.83 3.40 13.54
CA LEU A 158 -18.07 3.75 14.23
C LEU A 158 -17.99 3.43 15.72
N ARG A 159 -18.85 4.06 16.52
CA ARG A 159 -19.10 3.71 17.91
C ARG A 159 -20.48 3.10 18.05
N MET A 160 -20.55 2.01 18.79
CA MET A 160 -21.78 1.36 19.23
C MET A 160 -21.60 1.01 20.70
N ASP A 161 -22.50 1.46 21.57
CA ASP A 161 -22.42 1.28 23.03
C ASP A 161 -21.03 1.69 23.60
N ASP A 162 -20.52 2.86 23.19
CA ASP A 162 -19.20 3.41 23.54
C ASP A 162 -17.99 2.60 23.05
N VAL A 163 -18.18 1.49 22.37
CA VAL A 163 -17.10 0.70 21.76
C VAL A 163 -16.81 1.22 20.37
N LEU A 164 -15.55 1.62 20.15
CA LEU A 164 -15.06 1.99 18.80
C LEU A 164 -14.72 0.72 18.04
N MET A 165 -15.19 0.64 16.79
CA MET A 165 -14.96 -0.53 15.95
C MET A 165 -14.88 -0.15 14.47
N VAL A 166 -14.23 -0.99 13.68
CA VAL A 166 -14.23 -0.91 12.21
C VAL A 166 -15.18 -1.98 11.69
N LYS A 167 -16.20 -1.57 10.93
CA LYS A 167 -17.21 -2.49 10.37
C LYS A 167 -17.64 -2.03 8.98
N ARG A 168 -18.17 -2.95 8.20
CA ARG A 168 -18.89 -2.64 6.98
C ARG A 168 -20.29 -2.17 7.34
N VAL A 169 -20.69 -1.01 6.81
CA VAL A 169 -22.04 -0.48 6.98
C VAL A 169 -22.72 -0.53 5.61
N ALA A 170 -23.88 -1.11 5.56
CA ALA A 170 -24.77 -1.14 4.40
C ALA A 170 -26.14 -0.59 4.77
N ARG A 171 -26.77 0.13 3.84
CA ARG A 171 -28.15 0.58 4.04
C ARG A 171 -29.10 -0.61 4.01
N ALA A 172 -29.90 -0.74 5.03
CA ALA A 172 -30.98 -1.73 5.08
C ALA A 172 -32.28 -1.18 4.45
N PRO A 173 -33.23 -2.02 4.06
CA PRO A 173 -34.55 -1.59 3.59
C PRO A 173 -35.26 -0.73 4.65
N GLY A 174 -35.78 0.41 4.20
CA GLY A 174 -36.49 1.37 5.07
C GLY A 174 -35.63 2.59 5.44
N PRO A 175 -36.28 3.70 5.78
CA PRO A 175 -35.61 4.96 6.09
C PRO A 175 -34.84 4.86 7.42
N GLY A 176 -33.57 5.30 7.41
CA GLY A 176 -32.72 5.34 8.61
C GLY A 176 -32.35 3.97 9.19
N ARG A 177 -32.34 2.92 8.37
CA ARG A 177 -31.94 1.58 8.77
C ARG A 177 -30.62 1.17 8.13
N VAL A 178 -29.78 0.45 8.87
CA VAL A 178 -28.44 -0.01 8.43
C VAL A 178 -28.16 -1.42 8.94
N SER A 179 -27.31 -2.13 8.21
CA SER A 179 -26.65 -3.33 8.70
C SER A 179 -25.20 -3.01 9.03
N VAL A 180 -24.71 -3.51 10.16
CA VAL A 180 -23.32 -3.40 10.60
C VAL A 180 -22.70 -4.79 10.53
N ILE A 181 -21.76 -4.98 9.61
CA ILE A 181 -21.29 -6.29 9.17
C ILE A 181 -19.82 -6.44 9.47
N SER A 182 -19.43 -7.58 10.04
CA SER A 182 -18.04 -8.03 10.10
C SER A 182 -17.71 -8.79 8.83
N ASP A 183 -16.62 -8.45 8.14
CA ASP A 183 -16.21 -9.17 6.92
C ASP A 183 -15.69 -10.58 7.25
N ASN A 184 -15.22 -10.79 8.48
CA ASN A 184 -14.87 -12.11 9.01
C ASN A 184 -16.13 -12.80 9.57
N PRO A 185 -16.56 -13.93 8.97
CA PRO A 185 -17.80 -14.62 9.34
C PRO A 185 -17.78 -15.21 10.76
N HIS A 186 -16.63 -15.32 11.41
CA HIS A 186 -16.52 -15.76 12.80
C HIS A 186 -16.97 -14.69 13.80
N TYR A 187 -17.16 -13.45 13.34
CA TYR A 187 -17.59 -12.34 14.16
C TYR A 187 -19.06 -11.98 13.90
N ARG A 188 -19.72 -11.48 14.95
CA ARG A 188 -21.12 -11.09 14.88
C ARG A 188 -21.31 -9.92 13.91
N SER A 189 -22.40 -9.98 13.15
CA SER A 189 -22.99 -8.88 12.39
C SER A 189 -24.35 -8.52 12.97
N TRP A 190 -24.80 -7.31 12.73
CA TRP A 190 -26.08 -6.80 13.17
C TRP A 190 -26.85 -6.28 11.97
N ASP A 191 -27.98 -6.90 11.71
CA ASP A 191 -28.87 -6.51 10.62
C ASP A 191 -29.97 -5.57 11.11
N ASP A 192 -30.38 -4.69 10.21
CA ASP A 192 -31.56 -3.85 10.39
C ASP A 192 -31.54 -3.00 11.68
N LEU A 193 -30.42 -2.39 11.99
CA LEU A 193 -30.30 -1.44 13.11
C LEU A 193 -30.84 -0.06 12.72
N PRO A 194 -31.45 0.68 13.65
CA PRO A 194 -31.71 2.10 13.43
C PRO A 194 -30.38 2.87 13.40
N LEU A 195 -30.21 3.80 12.45
CA LEU A 195 -28.97 4.55 12.26
C LEU A 195 -28.52 5.28 13.54
N ASN A 196 -29.44 5.71 14.38
CA ASN A 196 -29.16 6.36 15.66
C ASN A 196 -28.61 5.41 16.74
N ALA A 197 -28.61 4.10 16.51
CA ALA A 197 -27.95 3.13 17.39
C ALA A 197 -26.43 3.10 17.20
N ILE A 198 -25.93 3.76 16.17
CA ILE A 198 -24.50 3.86 15.90
C ILE A 198 -24.09 5.32 15.69
N ARG A 199 -22.87 5.67 16.10
CA ARG A 199 -22.24 6.97 15.80
C ARG A 199 -21.13 6.72 14.78
N LEU A 200 -21.31 7.18 13.56
CA LEU A 200 -20.26 7.13 12.53
C LEU A 200 -19.16 8.14 12.88
N VAL A 201 -17.93 7.69 12.93
CA VAL A 201 -16.73 8.53 13.14
C VAL A 201 -16.18 8.97 11.78
N GLY A 202 -16.07 8.05 10.82
CA GLY A 202 -15.65 8.37 9.47
C GLY A 202 -15.62 7.12 8.58
N ARG A 203 -15.51 7.38 7.27
CA ARG A 203 -15.42 6.34 6.26
C ARG A 203 -13.98 5.96 5.99
N VAL A 204 -13.69 4.67 5.89
CA VAL A 204 -12.39 4.19 5.45
C VAL A 204 -12.26 4.42 3.94
N VAL A 205 -11.28 5.21 3.54
CA VAL A 205 -11.04 5.58 2.13
C VAL A 205 -9.78 4.96 1.55
N TRP A 206 -8.90 4.42 2.40
CA TRP A 206 -7.68 3.74 1.99
C TRP A 206 -7.15 2.82 3.09
N THR A 207 -6.38 1.82 2.71
CA THR A 207 -5.67 0.93 3.65
C THR A 207 -4.25 0.69 3.19
N GLY A 208 -3.33 0.59 4.14
CA GLY A 208 -1.94 0.20 3.95
C GLY A 208 -1.58 -1.00 4.82
N ARG A 209 -0.90 -1.97 4.22
CA ARG A 209 -0.44 -3.19 4.90
C ARG A 209 1.06 -3.32 4.82
N ARG A 210 1.70 -3.65 5.95
CA ARG A 210 3.10 -4.06 5.95
C ARG A 210 3.21 -5.52 5.51
N VAL A 211 3.99 -5.75 4.47
CA VAL A 211 4.36 -7.11 4.06
C VAL A 211 5.56 -7.54 4.90
N ARG A 212 5.43 -8.68 5.58
CA ARG A 212 6.50 -9.29 6.37
C ARG A 212 7.10 -10.46 5.63
#